data_a92a026e5d0e2fb33135460c460e457a
#
_entry.id   a92a026e5d0e2fb33135460c460e457a
#
_cell.length_a   1.000
_cell.length_b   1.000
_cell.length_c   1.000
_cell.angle_alpha   90.00
_cell.angle_beta   90.00
_cell.angle_gamma   90.00
#
_symmetry.space_group_name_H-M   'P 1'
#
loop_
_entity.id
_entity.type
_entity.pdbx_description
1 polymer ?
#
loop_
_entity_poly.entity_id
_entity_poly.type
_entity_poly.pdbx_seq_one_letter_code
_entity_poly.pdbx_strand_id
1 'polypeptide(L)'
;MKDNLVLDEIPYFRNACELYERVRDLPASCLLDSSFPYSNSGRYDIVTADPMDVTLPALVAGADEDQTRAYFSDLAAWHREFFKDTQPVAHDLPFCGGLLGYLGYEAGKSLHQLPIGLENATELP
;
A
#
# COMPACT_ATOMS: atom_id res chain seq x y z
N MET A 1 17.03 13.77 -0.49
CA MET A 1 16.47 14.21 0.79
C MET A 1 16.55 13.02 1.74
N LYS A 2 17.23 13.14 2.85
CA LYS A 2 17.23 12.04 3.84
C LYS A 2 15.90 12.12 4.56
N ASP A 3 14.94 11.36 4.10
CA ASP A 3 13.67 11.21 4.80
C ASP A 3 13.94 10.39 6.05
N ASN A 4 14.06 11.07 7.17
CA ASN A 4 14.23 10.41 8.45
C ASN A 4 12.88 9.79 8.82
N LEU A 5 12.85 8.46 8.90
CA LEU A 5 11.73 7.78 9.53
C LEU A 5 11.71 8.19 11.00
N VAL A 6 10.61 8.78 11.43
CA VAL A 6 10.38 9.15 12.84
C VAL A 6 9.41 8.15 13.43
N LEU A 7 9.74 7.62 14.58
CA LEU A 7 8.89 6.72 15.35
C LEU A 7 8.51 7.39 16.65
N ASP A 8 7.22 7.67 16.82
CA ASP A 8 6.64 8.22 18.04
C ASP A 8 5.53 7.31 18.57
N GLU A 9 5.45 7.20 19.89
CA GLU A 9 4.35 6.53 20.56
C GLU A 9 3.20 7.51 20.80
N ILE A 10 1.99 7.09 20.46
CA ILE A 10 0.76 7.82 20.74
C ILE A 10 -0.12 7.02 21.70
N PRO A 11 -1.06 7.65 22.42
CA PRO A 11 -2.00 6.91 23.26
C PRO A 11 -2.74 5.83 22.47
N TYR A 12 -2.86 4.65 23.08
CA TYR A 12 -3.52 3.52 22.45
C TYR A 12 -5.01 3.80 22.20
N PHE A 13 -5.45 3.56 20.98
CA PHE A 13 -6.85 3.60 20.59
C PHE A 13 -7.42 2.18 20.63
N ARG A 14 -8.39 1.94 21.48
CA ARG A 14 -9.04 0.63 21.59
C ARG A 14 -9.82 0.23 20.34
N ASN A 15 -10.25 1.23 19.58
CA ASN A 15 -10.92 1.07 18.30
C ASN A 15 -10.15 1.84 17.24
N ALA A 16 -9.58 1.15 16.27
CA ALA A 16 -8.80 1.75 15.19
C ALA A 16 -9.61 2.76 14.35
N CYS A 17 -10.94 2.60 14.29
CA CYS A 17 -11.80 3.56 13.61
C CYS A 17 -11.75 4.95 14.26
N GLU A 18 -11.55 5.05 15.57
CA GLU A 18 -11.43 6.36 16.24
C GLU A 18 -10.16 7.10 15.81
N LEU A 19 -9.07 6.38 15.57
CA LEU A 19 -7.85 6.95 15.01
C LEU A 19 -8.06 7.32 13.54
N TYR A 20 -8.67 6.42 12.76
CA TYR A 20 -8.95 6.66 11.34
C TYR A 20 -9.84 7.89 11.12
N GLU A 21 -10.87 8.09 11.93
CA GLU A 21 -11.75 9.28 11.86
C GLU A 21 -10.99 10.62 11.95
N ARG A 22 -9.81 10.63 12.57
CA ARG A 22 -8.98 11.83 12.69
C ARG A 22 -8.19 12.15 11.43
N VAL A 23 -7.98 11.18 10.57
CA VAL A 23 -7.16 11.29 9.36
C VAL A 23 -7.93 10.98 8.08
N ARG A 24 -9.21 10.58 8.17
CA ARG A 24 -10.00 10.13 7.03
C ARG A 24 -10.16 11.17 5.91
N ASP A 25 -10.12 12.46 6.27
CA ASP A 25 -10.26 13.55 5.32
C ASP A 25 -8.91 13.96 4.67
N LEU A 26 -7.80 13.33 5.09
CA LEU A 26 -6.50 13.50 4.46
C LEU A 26 -6.42 12.68 3.15
N PRO A 27 -5.57 13.09 2.18
CA PRO A 27 -5.40 12.37 0.92
C PRO A 27 -5.07 10.90 1.14
N ALA A 28 -5.68 10.02 0.33
CA ALA A 28 -5.43 8.58 0.30
C ALA A 28 -5.43 7.90 1.68
N SER A 29 -6.30 8.36 2.58
CA SER A 29 -6.44 7.73 3.88
C SER A 29 -6.92 6.29 3.76
N CYS A 30 -6.32 5.38 4.51
CA CYS A 30 -6.64 3.95 4.48
C CYS A 30 -6.54 3.35 5.89
N LEU A 31 -7.48 2.44 6.19
CA LEU A 31 -7.46 1.61 7.40
C LEU A 31 -7.41 0.14 6.98
N LEU A 32 -6.41 -0.57 7.47
CA LEU A 32 -6.35 -2.02 7.45
C LEU A 32 -6.68 -2.53 8.85
N ASP A 33 -7.88 -3.04 9.02
CA ASP A 33 -8.43 -3.55 10.28
C ASP A 33 -8.20 -5.05 10.38
N SER A 34 -7.54 -5.48 11.46
CA SER A 34 -7.28 -6.88 11.75
C SER A 34 -8.45 -7.61 12.43
N SER A 35 -9.55 -6.91 12.67
CA SER A 35 -10.75 -7.45 13.31
C SER A 35 -10.55 -7.95 14.75
N PHE A 36 -9.61 -7.37 15.49
CA PHE A 36 -9.49 -7.67 16.92
C PHE A 36 -10.73 -7.14 17.68
N PRO A 37 -11.30 -7.85 18.64
CA PRO A 37 -10.85 -9.13 19.20
C PRO A 37 -11.45 -10.38 18.56
N TYR A 38 -12.13 -10.24 17.42
CA TYR A 38 -12.86 -11.34 16.77
C TYR A 38 -11.96 -12.25 15.93
N SER A 39 -10.75 -11.79 15.62
CA SER A 39 -9.73 -12.57 14.91
C SER A 39 -8.61 -12.99 15.86
N ASN A 40 -8.27 -14.27 15.86
CA ASN A 40 -7.14 -14.79 16.64
C ASN A 40 -5.77 -14.29 16.14
N SER A 41 -5.71 -13.78 14.92
CA SER A 41 -4.51 -13.24 14.27
C SER A 41 -4.46 -11.71 14.31
N GLY A 42 -5.50 -11.07 14.82
CA GLY A 42 -5.64 -9.62 14.89
C GLY A 42 -4.74 -8.98 15.94
N ARG A 43 -3.50 -8.67 15.58
CA ARG A 43 -2.53 -8.05 16.49
C ARG A 43 -2.31 -6.58 16.20
N TYR A 44 -2.41 -6.18 14.94
CA TYR A 44 -2.12 -4.83 14.49
C TYR A 44 -3.18 -4.33 13.53
N ASP A 45 -3.62 -3.11 13.75
CA ASP A 45 -4.34 -2.32 12.76
C ASP A 45 -3.38 -1.29 12.16
N ILE A 46 -3.54 -0.98 10.89
CA ILE A 46 -2.67 -0.05 10.18
C ILE A 46 -3.54 1.07 9.62
N VAL A 47 -3.22 2.29 10.00
CA VAL A 47 -3.84 3.51 9.46
C VAL A 47 -2.77 4.28 8.70
N THR A 48 -3.07 4.66 7.46
CA THR A 48 -2.20 5.51 6.65
C THR A 48 -2.98 6.68 6.06
N ALA A 49 -2.31 7.79 5.85
CA ALA A 49 -2.88 8.97 5.19
C ALA A 49 -1.77 9.89 4.71
N ASP A 50 -2.11 10.83 3.83
CA ASP A 50 -1.23 11.90 3.35
C ASP A 50 0.08 11.35 2.77
N PRO A 51 0.02 10.57 1.67
CA PRO A 51 1.20 9.97 1.07
C PRO A 51 2.18 11.03 0.60
N MET A 52 3.46 10.70 0.60
CA MET A 52 4.48 11.57 0.04
C MET A 52 4.22 11.82 -1.45
N ASP A 53 4.45 13.04 -1.89
CA ASP A 53 4.33 13.43 -3.31
C ASP A 53 5.51 12.84 -4.10
N VAL A 54 5.31 11.64 -4.62
CA VAL A 54 6.28 10.90 -5.42
C VAL A 54 5.64 10.34 -6.68
N THR A 55 6.42 10.26 -7.75
CA THR A 55 5.97 9.62 -8.98
C THR A 55 6.29 8.13 -8.95
N LEU A 56 5.27 7.30 -8.99
CA LEU A 56 5.39 5.85 -9.06
C LEU A 56 5.27 5.34 -10.50
N PRO A 57 5.88 4.19 -10.83
CA PRO A 57 5.54 3.46 -12.04
C PRO A 57 4.03 3.20 -12.10
N ALA A 58 3.45 3.30 -13.28
CA ALA A 58 2.02 3.09 -13.49
C ALA A 58 1.77 1.83 -14.33
N LEU A 59 0.83 1.01 -13.90
CA LEU A 59 0.31 -0.09 -14.70
C LEU A 59 -0.82 0.44 -15.58
N VAL A 60 -0.66 0.33 -16.90
CA VAL A 60 -1.68 0.79 -17.84
C VAL A 60 -2.80 -0.25 -17.98
N ALA A 61 -4.03 0.22 -18.19
CA ALA A 61 -5.16 -0.64 -18.46
C ALA A 61 -4.93 -1.47 -19.74
N GLY A 62 -5.23 -2.76 -19.70
CA GLY A 62 -5.01 -3.65 -20.83
C GLY A 62 -3.55 -4.05 -21.09
N ALA A 63 -2.66 -3.81 -20.13
CA ALA A 63 -1.27 -4.24 -20.21
C ALA A 63 -1.17 -5.75 -20.50
N ASP A 64 -0.27 -6.13 -21.40
CA ASP A 64 0.07 -7.52 -21.65
C ASP A 64 0.97 -8.12 -20.55
N GLU A 65 1.37 -9.38 -20.69
CA GLU A 65 2.20 -10.07 -19.72
C GLU A 65 3.56 -9.39 -19.54
N ASP A 66 4.22 -8.99 -20.62
CA ASP A 66 5.55 -8.37 -20.57
C ASP A 66 5.48 -6.99 -19.92
N GLN A 67 4.49 -6.20 -20.25
CA GLN A 67 4.24 -4.89 -19.66
C GLN A 67 3.92 -5.00 -18.17
N THR A 68 3.14 -5.99 -17.78
CA THR A 68 2.81 -6.22 -16.37
C THR A 68 4.04 -6.67 -15.58
N ARG A 69 4.87 -7.55 -16.13
CA ARG A 69 6.15 -7.97 -15.51
C ARG A 69 7.13 -6.80 -15.39
N ALA A 70 7.22 -5.97 -16.44
CA ALA A 70 8.04 -4.76 -16.42
C ALA A 70 7.60 -3.81 -15.32
N TYR A 71 6.30 -3.55 -15.18
CA TYR A 71 5.75 -2.72 -14.11
C TYR A 71 6.21 -3.17 -12.71
N PHE A 72 6.10 -4.48 -12.39
CA PHE A 72 6.54 -4.97 -11.09
C PHE A 72 8.05 -4.88 -10.90
N SER A 73 8.83 -5.08 -11.96
CA SER A 73 10.28 -4.90 -11.93
C SER A 73 10.65 -3.44 -11.65
N ASP A 74 10.00 -2.51 -12.33
CA ASP A 74 10.22 -1.07 -12.18
C ASP A 74 9.80 -0.58 -10.79
N LEU A 75 8.67 -1.06 -10.29
CA LEU A 75 8.20 -0.74 -8.95
C LEU A 75 9.18 -1.24 -7.87
N ALA A 76 9.71 -2.45 -8.04
CA ALA A 76 10.71 -3.00 -7.14
C ALA A 76 12.05 -2.24 -7.22
N ALA A 77 12.46 -1.80 -8.41
CA ALA A 77 13.65 -0.99 -8.60
C ALA A 77 13.48 0.40 -7.98
N TRP A 78 12.32 1.02 -8.21
CA TRP A 78 11.97 2.29 -7.60
C TRP A 78 12.01 2.21 -6.06
N HIS A 79 11.38 1.20 -5.47
CA HIS A 79 11.37 1.00 -4.03
C HIS A 79 12.79 0.86 -3.45
N ARG A 80 13.64 0.04 -4.07
CA ARG A 80 15.03 -0.13 -3.64
C ARG A 80 15.81 1.17 -3.69
N GLU A 81 15.66 1.94 -4.77
CA GLU A 81 16.37 3.21 -4.93
C GLU A 81 15.86 4.27 -3.95
N PHE A 82 14.55 4.36 -3.78
CA PHE A 82 13.93 5.35 -2.89
C PHE A 82 14.33 5.14 -1.42
N PHE A 83 14.35 3.89 -0.97
CA PHE A 83 14.63 3.55 0.43
C PHE A 83 16.10 3.14 0.71
N LYS A 84 17.00 3.25 -0.27
CA LYS A 84 18.40 2.78 -0.13
C LYS A 84 19.15 3.36 1.06
N ASP A 85 18.87 4.61 1.43
CA ASP A 85 19.52 5.33 2.52
C ASP A 85 18.69 5.32 3.82
N THR A 86 17.52 4.67 3.81
CA THR A 86 16.64 4.57 4.97
C THR A 86 17.15 3.49 5.91
N GLN A 87 17.43 3.88 7.16
CA GLN A 87 17.84 2.92 8.17
C GLN A 87 16.62 2.12 8.65
N PRO A 88 16.70 0.79 8.73
CA PRO A 88 15.63 -0.01 9.30
C PRO A 88 15.44 0.37 10.77
N VAL A 89 14.18 0.57 11.15
CA VAL A 89 13.83 0.77 12.57
C VAL A 89 13.87 -0.60 13.24
N ALA A 90 14.62 -0.71 14.34
CA ALA A 90 14.70 -1.95 15.13
C ALA A 90 13.44 -2.12 15.98
N HIS A 91 12.33 -2.50 15.35
CA HIS A 91 11.05 -2.76 16.01
C HIS A 91 10.35 -3.98 15.43
N ASP A 92 9.57 -4.66 16.28
CA ASP A 92 8.71 -5.79 15.90
C ASP A 92 7.40 -5.33 15.21
N LEU A 93 7.43 -4.16 14.55
CA LEU A 93 6.28 -3.65 13.83
C LEU A 93 6.16 -4.31 12.46
N PRO A 94 4.96 -4.70 12.03
CA PRO A 94 4.74 -5.36 10.75
C PRO A 94 4.94 -4.41 9.55
N PHE A 95 4.79 -3.11 9.78
CA PHE A 95 4.92 -2.08 8.76
C PHE A 95 5.44 -0.78 9.39
N CYS A 96 6.52 -0.25 8.86
CA CYS A 96 7.14 0.99 9.34
C CYS A 96 7.25 2.06 8.25
N GLY A 97 6.60 1.83 7.12
CA GLY A 97 6.64 2.68 5.92
C GLY A 97 6.88 1.86 4.67
N GLY A 98 6.72 2.46 3.50
CA GLY A 98 6.84 1.78 2.24
C GLY A 98 5.70 2.15 1.28
N LEU A 99 5.30 1.19 0.46
CA LEU A 99 4.18 1.33 -0.46
C LEU A 99 2.94 0.65 0.11
N LEU A 100 1.84 1.37 0.14
CA LEU A 100 0.52 0.81 0.43
C LEU A 100 -0.40 1.09 -0.76
N GLY A 101 -1.12 0.08 -1.20
CA GLY A 101 -2.04 0.22 -2.32
C GLY A 101 -2.74 -1.08 -2.65
N TYR A 102 -3.43 -1.09 -3.78
CA TYR A 102 -4.10 -2.27 -4.30
C TYR A 102 -3.83 -2.41 -5.79
N LEU A 103 -3.98 -3.62 -6.29
CA LEU A 103 -3.98 -3.93 -7.71
C LEU A 103 -5.36 -4.43 -8.09
N GLY A 104 -5.90 -3.90 -9.17
CA GLY A 104 -7.16 -4.37 -9.72
C GLY A 104 -7.05 -5.86 -10.08
N TYR A 105 -8.15 -6.59 -9.97
CA TYR A 105 -8.22 -8.03 -10.26
C TYR A 105 -7.71 -8.36 -11.68
N GLU A 106 -7.94 -7.46 -12.64
CA GLU A 106 -7.51 -7.61 -14.03
C GLU A 106 -5.98 -7.64 -14.21
N ALA A 107 -5.22 -7.02 -13.28
CA ALA A 107 -3.76 -7.04 -13.33
C ALA A 107 -3.18 -8.47 -13.27
N GLY A 108 -3.88 -9.40 -12.62
CA GLY A 108 -3.49 -10.81 -12.57
C GLY A 108 -3.79 -11.59 -13.85
N LYS A 109 -4.74 -11.15 -14.65
CA LYS A 109 -5.17 -11.90 -15.85
C LYS A 109 -4.09 -11.98 -16.91
N SER A 110 -3.35 -10.89 -17.13
CA SER A 110 -2.25 -10.85 -18.10
C SER A 110 -1.13 -11.82 -17.73
N LEU A 111 -0.80 -11.93 -16.44
CA LEU A 111 0.24 -12.84 -15.93
C LEU A 111 -0.14 -14.32 -16.07
N HIS A 112 -1.42 -14.65 -16.11
CA HIS A 112 -1.94 -16.00 -16.19
C HIS A 112 -2.50 -16.34 -17.57
N GLN A 113 -2.34 -15.44 -18.57
CA GLN A 113 -2.84 -15.61 -19.94
C GLN A 113 -4.35 -15.93 -19.99
N LEU A 114 -5.10 -15.37 -19.04
CA LEU A 114 -6.56 -15.54 -19.01
C LEU A 114 -7.22 -14.59 -20.01
N PRO A 115 -8.34 -15.02 -20.65
CA PRO A 115 -9.06 -14.14 -21.56
C PRO A 115 -9.49 -12.84 -20.87
N ILE A 116 -9.11 -11.71 -21.45
CA ILE A 116 -9.59 -10.40 -21.02
C ILE A 116 -10.97 -10.24 -21.66
N GLY A 117 -12.02 -10.53 -20.90
CA GLY A 117 -13.36 -10.66 -21.46
C GLY A 117 -14.44 -9.75 -20.88
N LEU A 118 -14.10 -8.84 -19.99
CA LEU A 118 -15.03 -7.85 -19.46
C LEU A 118 -14.34 -6.49 -19.44
N GLU A 119 -14.90 -5.54 -20.19
CA GLU A 119 -14.57 -4.14 -20.03
C GLU A 119 -14.78 -3.77 -18.55
N ASN A 120 -13.79 -3.17 -17.94
CA ASN A 120 -13.91 -2.68 -16.56
C ASN A 120 -15.07 -1.70 -16.49
N ALA A 121 -16.14 -2.09 -15.85
CA ALA A 121 -17.31 -1.25 -15.66
C ALA A 121 -17.08 -0.14 -14.62
N THR A 122 -15.91 -0.12 -13.97
CA THR A 122 -15.55 0.85 -12.95
C THR A 122 -14.14 1.35 -13.20
N GLU A 123 -14.03 2.62 -13.55
CA GLU A 123 -12.79 3.38 -13.40
C GLU A 123 -12.57 3.53 -11.89
N LEU A 124 -11.75 2.66 -11.33
CA LEU A 124 -11.22 2.88 -9.99
C LEU A 124 -10.05 3.84 -10.10
N PRO A 125 -9.98 4.85 -9.24
CA PRO A 125 -8.89 5.82 -9.25
C PRO A 125 -7.54 5.20 -8.98
#